data_6331ee04d8abc2ee44150e50390108be
#
_entry.id   6331ee04d8abc2ee44150e50390108be
#
_cell.length_a   1.000
_cell.length_b   1.000
_cell.length_c   1.000
_cell.angle_alpha   90.00
_cell.angle_beta   90.00
_cell.angle_gamma   90.00
#
_symmetry.space_group_name_H-M   'P 1'
#
loop_
_entity.id
_entity.type
_entity.pdbx_description
1 polymer ?
#
loop_
_entity_poly.entity_id
_entity_poly.type
_entity_poly.pdbx_seq_one_letter_code
_entity_poly.pdbx_strand_id
1 'polypeptide(L)'
;ADPLKMGFDVNIAGSEIGGPGSYLSERNFGAGSNFAIQGLDAYFGSGKFLTEVLTLEAKKALEAPIREGKPFYLYMSHYAIHTPYEEDVRFSGNYRNRTDPYFGEQLNEMEVRHAALVEGMDRSLGDLMQFLEDRKVAQNTIILFMSDNGGQGVGVRQGRQNFDQNYPARGGKGSAYMGGVREPMIVYWPGVTKPGSETQQRVMIEDFFPSILEMAQVKRYETAQTLDGVSFVKALRKPGTNKERPIVWHYPNLWGETQDKNEGYGAYSAILMGDYHLIYHWETGQKRLYNVREDIGERNDLAASEPKLVRKLSRELADYLKETEAQRPFFKADNRPCPYPDEVE
;
A
#
# COMPACT_ATOMS: atom_id res chain seq x y z
N ALA A 1 -3.76 -17.24 -4.92
CA ALA A 1 -2.85 -18.41 -4.79
C ALA A 1 -2.68 -18.77 -3.33
N ASP A 2 -2.53 -20.07 -3.01
CA ASP A 2 -2.30 -20.55 -1.65
C ASP A 2 -0.83 -20.30 -1.26
N PRO A 3 -0.53 -19.54 -0.20
CA PRO A 3 0.83 -19.28 0.24
C PRO A 3 1.67 -20.53 0.49
N LEU A 4 1.04 -21.63 0.94
CA LEU A 4 1.73 -22.92 1.16
C LEU A 4 2.28 -23.54 -0.14
N LYS A 5 1.75 -23.13 -1.30
CA LYS A 5 2.26 -23.55 -2.62
C LYS A 5 3.29 -22.57 -3.20
N MET A 6 3.58 -21.49 -2.45
CA MET A 6 4.48 -20.42 -2.88
C MET A 6 5.72 -20.29 -1.98
N GLY A 7 6.03 -21.33 -1.21
CA GLY A 7 7.24 -21.39 -0.38
C GLY A 7 7.05 -21.02 1.08
N PHE A 8 5.84 -20.73 1.54
CA PHE A 8 5.55 -20.57 2.96
C PHE A 8 5.25 -21.92 3.61
N ASP A 9 5.75 -22.13 4.82
CA ASP A 9 5.49 -23.34 5.62
C ASP A 9 4.19 -23.23 6.43
N VAL A 10 3.73 -22.03 6.72
CA VAL A 10 2.56 -21.75 7.56
C VAL A 10 1.71 -20.66 6.90
N ASN A 11 0.40 -20.88 6.87
CA ASN A 11 -0.59 -19.86 6.50
C ASN A 11 -1.68 -19.83 7.57
N ILE A 12 -1.85 -18.68 8.23
CA ILE A 12 -2.85 -18.45 9.27
C ILE A 12 -3.76 -17.33 8.82
N ALA A 13 -5.05 -17.60 8.68
CA ALA A 13 -6.08 -16.63 8.30
C ALA A 13 -5.85 -15.96 6.92
N GLY A 14 -4.84 -16.38 6.16
CA GLY A 14 -4.56 -15.84 4.83
C GLY A 14 -5.43 -16.53 3.76
N SER A 15 -6.08 -15.73 2.93
CA SER A 15 -6.89 -16.18 1.81
C SER A 15 -6.89 -15.15 0.67
N GLU A 16 -7.68 -15.40 -0.37
CA GLU A 16 -7.83 -14.51 -1.54
C GLU A 16 -8.74 -13.29 -1.30
N ILE A 17 -9.31 -13.14 -0.10
CA ILE A 17 -10.21 -12.02 0.20
C ILE A 17 -9.41 -10.75 0.49
N GLY A 18 -9.87 -9.62 -0.10
CA GLY A 18 -9.20 -8.32 0.05
C GLY A 18 -9.57 -7.55 1.33
N GLY A 19 -10.51 -8.06 2.13
CA GLY A 19 -10.93 -7.42 3.38
C GLY A 19 -11.73 -8.38 4.25
N PRO A 20 -11.89 -8.13 5.56
CA PRO A 20 -12.59 -9.04 6.45
C PRO A 20 -14.11 -8.80 6.41
N GLY A 21 -14.89 -9.86 6.58
CA GLY A 21 -16.33 -9.72 6.79
C GLY A 21 -16.67 -9.05 8.12
N SER A 22 -15.81 -9.22 9.12
CA SER A 22 -15.89 -8.52 10.42
C SER A 22 -14.55 -8.59 11.15
N TYR A 23 -14.24 -7.56 11.95
CA TYR A 23 -13.12 -7.57 12.89
C TYR A 23 -13.49 -8.16 14.26
N LEU A 24 -14.77 -8.42 14.50
CA LEU A 24 -15.28 -8.81 15.80
C LEU A 24 -15.36 -10.35 15.92
N SER A 25 -14.78 -10.89 17.00
CA SER A 25 -14.91 -12.30 17.34
C SER A 25 -16.35 -12.71 17.66
N GLU A 26 -17.18 -11.78 18.14
CA GLU A 26 -18.62 -11.97 18.40
C GLU A 26 -19.43 -12.17 17.11
N ARG A 27 -18.87 -11.74 15.98
CA ARG A 27 -19.41 -11.98 14.64
C ARG A 27 -18.63 -13.09 13.91
N ASN A 28 -17.85 -13.88 14.66
CA ASN A 28 -17.05 -14.99 14.14
C ASN A 28 -16.18 -14.54 12.94
N PHE A 29 -15.66 -13.30 12.97
CA PHE A 29 -14.85 -12.69 11.92
C PHE A 29 -15.49 -12.79 10.52
N GLY A 30 -16.82 -12.64 10.45
CA GLY A 30 -17.59 -12.68 9.21
C GLY A 30 -17.94 -14.06 8.70
N ALA A 31 -17.89 -15.10 9.55
CA ALA A 31 -18.28 -16.47 9.19
C ALA A 31 -19.66 -16.51 8.52
N GLY A 32 -19.78 -17.30 7.45
CA GLY A 32 -21.00 -17.38 6.64
C GLY A 32 -21.09 -16.33 5.52
N SER A 33 -20.16 -15.41 5.41
CA SER A 33 -20.04 -14.46 4.29
C SER A 33 -18.92 -14.85 3.31
N ASN A 34 -18.91 -14.24 2.13
CA ASN A 34 -17.82 -14.38 1.16
C ASN A 34 -16.48 -13.75 1.63
N PHE A 35 -16.51 -13.02 2.74
CA PHE A 35 -15.36 -12.36 3.36
C PHE A 35 -15.03 -12.96 4.73
N ALA A 36 -15.43 -14.20 4.98
CA ALA A 36 -15.15 -14.91 6.22
C ALA A 36 -13.64 -15.15 6.40
N ILE A 37 -13.11 -14.79 7.57
CA ILE A 37 -11.75 -15.12 7.95
C ILE A 37 -11.74 -16.57 8.45
N GLN A 38 -10.92 -17.39 7.81
CA GLN A 38 -10.87 -18.83 8.10
C GLN A 38 -9.75 -19.15 9.11
N GLY A 39 -9.91 -20.28 9.81
CA GLY A 39 -8.88 -20.84 10.70
C GLY A 39 -8.72 -20.14 12.05
N LEU A 40 -9.68 -19.28 12.41
CA LEU A 40 -9.67 -18.56 13.70
C LEU A 40 -10.83 -18.99 14.63
N ASP A 41 -11.42 -20.17 14.42
CA ASP A 41 -12.61 -20.64 15.13
C ASP A 41 -12.41 -20.68 16.65
N ALA A 42 -11.18 -20.96 17.12
CA ALA A 42 -10.85 -20.96 18.55
C ALA A 42 -11.03 -19.60 19.24
N TYR A 43 -11.18 -18.54 18.47
CA TYR A 43 -11.37 -17.17 18.98
C TYR A 43 -12.80 -16.66 18.85
N PHE A 44 -13.73 -17.42 18.28
CA PHE A 44 -15.11 -17.00 18.13
C PHE A 44 -15.73 -16.68 19.49
N GLY A 45 -16.38 -15.54 19.59
CA GLY A 45 -17.00 -15.05 20.82
C GLY A 45 -16.03 -14.70 21.96
N SER A 46 -14.72 -14.60 21.70
CA SER A 46 -13.70 -14.39 22.74
C SER A 46 -13.56 -12.94 23.23
N GLY A 47 -14.28 -11.98 22.65
CA GLY A 47 -14.10 -10.55 22.92
C GLY A 47 -12.85 -9.94 22.26
N LYS A 48 -12.10 -10.72 21.46
CA LYS A 48 -10.88 -10.27 20.83
C LYS A 48 -11.14 -9.69 19.45
N PHE A 49 -10.40 -8.61 19.14
CA PHE A 49 -10.42 -7.98 17.84
C PHE A 49 -9.51 -8.72 16.84
N LEU A 50 -9.86 -8.77 15.57
CA LEU A 50 -9.12 -9.53 14.56
C LEU A 50 -7.63 -9.19 14.52
N THR A 51 -7.28 -7.89 14.56
CA THR A 51 -5.88 -7.44 14.56
C THR A 51 -5.10 -7.99 15.76
N GLU A 52 -5.73 -8.07 16.94
CA GLU A 52 -5.14 -8.69 18.13
C GLU A 52 -4.93 -10.18 17.93
N VAL A 53 -5.95 -10.89 17.41
CA VAL A 53 -5.87 -12.34 17.17
C VAL A 53 -4.75 -12.69 16.19
N LEU A 54 -4.64 -11.96 15.09
CA LEU A 54 -3.56 -12.18 14.13
C LEU A 54 -2.18 -11.96 14.76
N THR A 55 -2.05 -10.97 15.64
CA THR A 55 -0.81 -10.73 16.40
C THR A 55 -0.47 -11.89 17.33
N LEU A 56 -1.46 -12.44 18.04
CA LEU A 56 -1.28 -13.58 18.89
C LEU A 56 -0.85 -14.82 18.11
N GLU A 57 -1.48 -15.09 16.99
CA GLU A 57 -1.14 -16.23 16.13
C GLU A 57 0.26 -16.07 15.51
N ALA A 58 0.64 -14.86 15.08
CA ALA A 58 1.98 -14.58 14.60
C ALA A 58 3.05 -14.88 15.66
N LYS A 59 2.84 -14.43 16.91
CA LYS A 59 3.73 -14.75 18.04
C LYS A 59 3.85 -16.26 18.27
N LYS A 60 2.74 -16.99 18.22
CA LYS A 60 2.75 -18.46 18.36
C LYS A 60 3.52 -19.14 17.23
N ALA A 61 3.32 -18.69 15.99
CA ALA A 61 4.02 -19.24 14.82
C ALA A 61 5.54 -19.03 14.90
N LEU A 62 5.99 -17.93 15.47
CA LEU A 62 7.41 -17.62 15.65
C LEU A 62 8.11 -18.38 16.78
N GLU A 63 7.38 -18.94 17.75
CA GLU A 63 8.00 -19.62 18.91
C GLU A 63 8.90 -20.79 18.52
N ALA A 64 8.46 -21.62 17.59
CA ALA A 64 9.22 -22.81 17.20
C ALA A 64 10.51 -22.47 16.47
N PRO A 65 10.52 -21.69 15.38
CA PRO A 65 11.76 -21.35 14.68
C PRO A 65 12.73 -20.56 15.58
N ILE A 66 12.25 -19.66 16.44
CA ILE A 66 13.11 -18.93 17.38
C ILE A 66 13.78 -19.88 18.37
N ARG A 67 13.02 -20.80 18.99
CA ARG A 67 13.55 -21.79 19.93
C ARG A 67 14.56 -22.73 19.28
N GLU A 68 14.35 -23.04 18.00
CA GLU A 68 15.24 -23.91 17.22
C GLU A 68 16.44 -23.17 16.60
N GLY A 69 16.54 -21.87 16.80
CA GLY A 69 17.61 -21.04 16.22
C GLY A 69 17.56 -20.95 14.69
N LYS A 70 16.39 -21.18 14.09
CA LYS A 70 16.16 -21.11 12.66
C LYS A 70 15.83 -19.69 12.22
N PRO A 71 16.27 -19.24 11.03
CA PRO A 71 15.75 -18.01 10.45
C PRO A 71 14.26 -18.14 10.15
N PHE A 72 13.55 -17.01 10.19
CA PHE A 72 12.14 -16.94 9.81
C PHE A 72 11.88 -15.75 8.89
N TYR A 73 10.84 -15.88 8.08
CA TYR A 73 10.23 -14.81 7.31
C TYR A 73 8.75 -14.73 7.68
N LEU A 74 8.35 -13.67 8.35
CA LEU A 74 6.97 -13.39 8.69
C LEU A 74 6.40 -12.34 7.74
N TYR A 75 5.42 -12.71 6.93
CA TYR A 75 4.62 -11.80 6.14
C TYR A 75 3.30 -11.53 6.87
N MET A 76 3.25 -10.39 7.59
CA MET A 76 2.11 -10.01 8.41
C MET A 76 1.16 -9.12 7.62
N SER A 77 0.33 -9.74 6.79
CA SER A 77 -0.65 -9.05 5.96
C SER A 77 -1.92 -8.76 6.78
N HIS A 78 -1.94 -7.62 7.47
CA HIS A 78 -3.10 -7.20 8.23
C HIS A 78 -4.29 -6.87 7.33
N TYR A 79 -5.51 -7.21 7.76
CA TYR A 79 -6.74 -6.69 7.18
C TYR A 79 -6.99 -5.22 7.58
N ALA A 80 -6.48 -4.79 8.74
CA ALA A 80 -6.52 -3.39 9.16
C ALA A 80 -5.65 -2.56 8.18
N ILE A 81 -6.17 -1.45 7.71
CA ILE A 81 -7.33 -0.69 8.16
C ILE A 81 -8.50 -0.74 7.16
N HIS A 82 -8.70 -1.84 6.45
CA HIS A 82 -9.78 -2.00 5.47
C HIS A 82 -11.17 -1.95 6.13
N THR A 83 -12.18 -1.61 5.36
CA THR A 83 -13.59 -1.73 5.80
C THR A 83 -13.96 -3.20 6.11
N PRO A 84 -14.96 -3.45 6.99
CA PRO A 84 -15.83 -2.49 7.70
C PRO A 84 -15.11 -1.76 8.84
N TYR A 85 -15.41 -0.47 9.03
CA TYR A 85 -14.87 0.26 10.18
C TYR A 85 -15.64 -0.12 11.45
N GLU A 86 -15.34 -1.27 12.00
CA GLU A 86 -15.88 -1.71 13.28
C GLU A 86 -15.06 -1.13 14.44
N GLU A 87 -15.74 -0.91 15.56
CA GLU A 87 -15.12 -0.26 16.70
C GLU A 87 -14.15 -1.20 17.43
N ASP A 88 -12.88 -0.83 17.48
CA ASP A 88 -11.94 -1.40 18.44
C ASP A 88 -12.08 -0.63 19.76
N VAL A 89 -12.85 -1.19 20.68
CA VAL A 89 -13.16 -0.55 21.97
C VAL A 89 -11.94 -0.34 22.86
N ARG A 90 -10.81 -1.00 22.58
CA ARG A 90 -9.56 -0.82 23.31
C ARG A 90 -8.99 0.58 23.08
N PHE A 91 -9.27 1.18 21.91
CA PHE A 91 -8.64 2.42 21.46
C PHE A 91 -9.63 3.53 21.11
N SER A 92 -10.86 3.25 20.75
CA SER A 92 -11.84 4.26 20.29
C SER A 92 -12.04 5.40 21.28
N GLY A 93 -11.91 5.13 22.60
CA GLY A 93 -11.98 6.15 23.64
C GLY A 93 -10.92 7.24 23.53
N ASN A 94 -9.76 6.95 22.91
CA ASN A 94 -8.66 7.90 22.72
C ASN A 94 -9.00 8.99 21.70
N TYR A 95 -9.97 8.74 20.83
CA TYR A 95 -10.33 9.59 19.68
C TYR A 95 -11.67 10.27 19.83
N ARG A 96 -12.54 9.80 20.72
CA ARG A 96 -13.78 10.49 21.03
C ARG A 96 -13.49 11.89 21.54
N ASN A 97 -14.17 12.88 21.02
CA ASN A 97 -13.95 14.31 21.33
C ASN A 97 -12.63 14.92 20.81
N ARG A 98 -11.90 14.23 19.90
CA ARG A 98 -10.79 14.84 19.20
C ARG A 98 -11.25 15.59 17.97
N THR A 99 -10.46 16.61 17.60
CA THR A 99 -10.66 17.38 16.37
C THR A 99 -9.64 16.96 15.32
N ASP A 100 -10.05 16.98 14.07
CA ASP A 100 -9.15 16.83 12.93
C ASP A 100 -8.15 17.99 12.91
N PRO A 101 -6.83 17.72 12.87
CA PRO A 101 -5.81 18.77 12.95
C PRO A 101 -5.74 19.65 11.70
N TYR A 102 -6.27 19.20 10.56
CA TYR A 102 -6.23 19.95 9.31
C TYR A 102 -7.51 20.77 9.11
N PHE A 103 -8.66 20.22 9.43
CA PHE A 103 -9.96 20.85 9.18
C PHE A 103 -10.59 21.46 10.43
N GLY A 104 -10.05 21.17 11.62
CA GLY A 104 -10.53 21.75 12.89
C GLY A 104 -11.90 21.27 13.33
N GLU A 105 -12.47 20.26 12.66
CA GLU A 105 -13.78 19.69 12.97
C GLU A 105 -13.66 18.50 13.90
N GLN A 106 -14.63 18.30 14.77
CA GLN A 106 -14.69 17.14 15.65
C GLN A 106 -14.80 15.85 14.81
N LEU A 107 -14.05 14.82 15.20
CA LEU A 107 -14.13 13.51 14.55
C LEU A 107 -15.53 12.91 14.71
N ASN A 108 -16.09 12.41 13.61
CA ASN A 108 -17.33 11.65 13.65
C ASN A 108 -17.06 10.18 14.06
N GLU A 109 -18.12 9.42 14.33
CA GLU A 109 -18.02 8.03 14.79
C GLU A 109 -17.21 7.12 13.82
N MET A 110 -17.30 7.34 12.53
CA MET A 110 -16.55 6.54 11.55
C MET A 110 -15.06 6.87 11.60
N GLU A 111 -14.72 8.14 11.76
CA GLU A 111 -13.34 8.60 11.89
C GLU A 111 -12.70 8.12 13.19
N VAL A 112 -13.47 8.12 14.28
CA VAL A 112 -13.07 7.53 15.57
C VAL A 112 -12.76 6.05 15.40
N ARG A 113 -13.63 5.28 14.72
CA ARG A 113 -13.41 3.86 14.46
C ARG A 113 -12.20 3.62 13.57
N HIS A 114 -12.04 4.40 12.52
CA HIS A 114 -10.87 4.31 11.65
C HIS A 114 -9.57 4.61 12.41
N ALA A 115 -9.53 5.67 13.22
CA ALA A 115 -8.38 5.99 14.05
C ALA A 115 -8.04 4.87 15.05
N ALA A 116 -9.06 4.25 15.64
CA ALA A 116 -8.89 3.09 16.53
C ALA A 116 -8.33 1.86 15.78
N LEU A 117 -8.71 1.62 14.52
CA LEU A 117 -8.10 0.58 13.68
C LEU A 117 -6.61 0.84 13.42
N VAL A 118 -6.24 2.10 13.16
CA VAL A 118 -4.83 2.51 12.98
C VAL A 118 -4.04 2.26 14.26
N GLU A 119 -4.57 2.68 15.42
CA GLU A 119 -3.90 2.44 16.72
C GLU A 119 -3.81 0.94 17.02
N GLY A 120 -4.82 0.15 16.67
CA GLY A 120 -4.81 -1.31 16.82
C GLY A 120 -3.72 -1.97 15.99
N MET A 121 -3.44 -1.46 14.79
CA MET A 121 -2.36 -1.93 13.93
C MET A 121 -0.99 -1.50 14.48
N ASP A 122 -0.83 -0.27 14.93
CA ASP A 122 0.38 0.22 15.59
C ASP A 122 0.68 -0.60 16.85
N ARG A 123 -0.33 -0.88 17.66
CA ARG A 123 -0.21 -1.75 18.82
C ARG A 123 0.25 -3.15 18.45
N SER A 124 -0.26 -3.73 17.36
CA SER A 124 0.18 -5.03 16.86
C SER A 124 1.67 -5.05 16.55
N LEU A 125 2.15 -4.03 15.84
CA LEU A 125 3.58 -3.88 15.54
C LEU A 125 4.41 -3.75 16.82
N GLY A 126 3.98 -2.91 17.76
CA GLY A 126 4.64 -2.75 19.06
C GLY A 126 4.70 -4.06 19.86
N ASP A 127 3.62 -4.83 19.85
CA ASP A 127 3.54 -6.12 20.52
C ASP A 127 4.43 -7.20 19.89
N LEU A 128 4.62 -7.17 18.57
CA LEU A 128 5.57 -8.03 17.88
C LEU A 128 7.01 -7.62 18.17
N MET A 129 7.30 -6.33 18.16
CA MET A 129 8.64 -5.81 18.53
C MET A 129 9.01 -6.21 19.96
N GLN A 130 8.10 -6.03 20.91
CA GLN A 130 8.33 -6.44 22.31
C GLN A 130 8.55 -7.95 22.43
N PHE A 131 7.77 -8.76 21.69
CA PHE A 131 7.95 -10.21 21.64
C PHE A 131 9.36 -10.58 21.15
N LEU A 132 9.86 -9.93 20.10
CA LEU A 132 11.21 -10.19 19.58
C LEU A 132 12.30 -9.78 20.57
N GLU A 133 12.11 -8.69 21.33
CA GLU A 133 13.02 -8.29 22.42
C GLU A 133 13.02 -9.33 23.56
N ASP A 134 11.85 -9.78 24.01
CA ASP A 134 11.69 -10.78 25.05
C ASP A 134 12.37 -12.12 24.68
N ARG A 135 12.36 -12.45 23.40
CA ARG A 135 13.01 -13.66 22.83
C ARG A 135 14.49 -13.42 22.48
N LYS A 136 15.01 -12.21 22.68
CA LYS A 136 16.41 -11.79 22.43
C LYS A 136 16.84 -11.97 20.97
N VAL A 137 15.91 -11.85 20.03
CA VAL A 137 16.17 -11.93 18.59
C VAL A 137 15.99 -10.60 17.86
N ALA A 138 15.50 -9.55 18.53
CA ALA A 138 15.22 -8.25 17.93
C ALA A 138 16.43 -7.66 17.19
N GLN A 139 17.65 -7.79 17.78
CA GLN A 139 18.88 -7.27 17.18
C GLN A 139 19.31 -8.02 15.91
N ASN A 140 18.72 -9.17 15.63
CA ASN A 140 18.93 -9.97 14.41
C ASN A 140 17.67 -10.07 13.56
N THR A 141 16.73 -9.14 13.73
CA THR A 141 15.48 -9.10 12.98
C THR A 141 15.34 -7.77 12.24
N ILE A 142 15.01 -7.84 10.96
CA ILE A 142 14.68 -6.68 10.12
C ILE A 142 13.17 -6.56 10.10
N ILE A 143 12.63 -5.35 10.27
CA ILE A 143 11.20 -5.08 10.16
C ILE A 143 10.99 -4.10 9.00
N LEU A 144 10.14 -4.49 8.07
CA LEU A 144 9.66 -3.67 6.97
C LEU A 144 8.18 -3.40 7.22
N PHE A 145 7.79 -2.14 7.29
CA PHE A 145 6.40 -1.73 7.43
C PHE A 145 6.00 -0.87 6.25
N MET A 146 4.88 -1.19 5.61
CA MET A 146 4.30 -0.41 4.52
C MET A 146 2.81 -0.66 4.39
N SER A 147 2.10 0.21 3.67
CA SER A 147 0.75 -0.03 3.18
C SER A 147 0.78 -0.62 1.76
N ASP A 148 -0.29 -1.29 1.35
CA ASP A 148 -0.46 -1.88 0.01
C ASP A 148 -0.95 -0.85 -1.02
N ASN A 149 -1.77 0.11 -0.57
CA ASN A 149 -2.32 1.21 -1.38
C ASN A 149 -2.80 2.34 -0.48
N GLY A 150 -3.17 3.48 -1.09
CA GLY A 150 -3.75 4.59 -0.39
C GLY A 150 -5.05 4.27 0.32
N GLY A 151 -5.36 5.04 1.35
CA GLY A 151 -6.64 5.02 2.02
C GLY A 151 -7.77 5.44 1.09
N GLN A 152 -9.01 5.40 1.57
CA GLN A 152 -10.16 5.84 0.78
C GLN A 152 -10.09 7.35 0.51
N GLY A 153 -10.29 7.72 -0.75
CA GLY A 153 -10.35 9.13 -1.17
C GLY A 153 -11.71 9.79 -0.94
N VAL A 154 -11.78 11.06 -1.30
CA VAL A 154 -13.01 11.86 -1.26
C VAL A 154 -14.14 11.20 -2.07
N GLY A 155 -15.36 11.24 -1.56
CA GLY A 155 -16.55 10.69 -2.24
C GLY A 155 -16.79 9.20 -2.06
N VAL A 156 -15.78 8.42 -1.69
CA VAL A 156 -15.93 7.00 -1.31
C VAL A 156 -16.27 6.88 0.18
N ARG A 157 -15.91 7.89 0.96
CA ARG A 157 -16.12 7.91 2.39
C ARG A 157 -17.51 8.44 2.77
N GLN A 158 -18.24 7.64 3.52
CA GLN A 158 -19.56 8.05 4.01
C GLN A 158 -19.43 9.20 5.03
N GLY A 159 -20.04 10.35 4.73
CA GLY A 159 -20.37 11.36 5.72
C GLY A 159 -19.65 12.70 5.63
N ARG A 160 -18.53 12.85 4.92
CA ARG A 160 -17.89 14.16 4.72
C ARG A 160 -17.48 14.38 3.27
N GLN A 161 -17.88 15.52 2.69
CA GLN A 161 -17.52 15.89 1.32
C GLN A 161 -16.04 16.25 1.17
N ASN A 162 -15.36 16.67 2.24
CA ASN A 162 -13.99 17.22 2.17
C ASN A 162 -12.95 16.41 2.95
N PHE A 163 -13.31 15.29 3.58
CA PHE A 163 -12.37 14.48 4.32
C PHE A 163 -11.75 13.40 3.42
N ASP A 164 -10.45 13.45 3.31
CA ASP A 164 -9.62 12.50 2.58
C ASP A 164 -8.63 11.85 3.56
N GLN A 165 -8.60 10.51 3.60
CA GLN A 165 -7.66 9.78 4.46
C GLN A 165 -6.20 10.02 4.06
N ASN A 166 -5.97 10.52 2.86
CA ASN A 166 -4.65 10.69 2.27
C ASN A 166 -4.17 12.15 2.28
N TYR A 167 -5.00 13.08 2.82
CA TYR A 167 -4.62 14.50 2.85
C TYR A 167 -3.21 14.70 3.45
N PRO A 168 -2.36 15.55 2.85
CA PRO A 168 -2.61 16.50 1.76
C PRO A 168 -2.52 15.92 0.33
N ALA A 169 -2.14 14.65 0.14
CA ALA A 169 -2.16 14.00 -1.16
C ALA A 169 -3.61 13.82 -1.64
N ARG A 170 -3.83 13.97 -2.95
CA ARG A 170 -5.15 13.87 -3.58
C ARG A 170 -5.47 12.44 -3.98
N GLY A 171 -6.75 12.10 -4.01
CA GLY A 171 -7.25 10.80 -4.40
C GLY A 171 -7.08 9.74 -3.31
N GLY A 172 -7.27 8.50 -3.65
CA GLY A 172 -7.16 7.36 -2.74
C GLY A 172 -7.11 6.06 -3.50
N LYS A 173 -7.31 4.94 -2.82
CA LYS A 173 -7.26 3.59 -3.39
C LYS A 173 -7.93 3.54 -4.77
N GLY A 174 -7.16 3.11 -5.78
CA GLY A 174 -7.60 3.02 -7.18
C GLY A 174 -7.43 4.29 -8.01
N SER A 175 -7.08 5.44 -7.39
CA SER A 175 -6.77 6.68 -8.10
C SER A 175 -5.33 6.70 -8.61
N ALA A 176 -5.12 7.38 -9.73
CA ALA A 176 -3.79 7.66 -10.27
C ALA A 176 -3.01 8.73 -9.49
N TYR A 177 -3.69 9.53 -8.68
CA TYR A 177 -3.06 10.58 -7.88
C TYR A 177 -2.23 10.03 -6.72
N MET A 178 -1.35 10.87 -6.16
CA MET A 178 -0.43 10.48 -5.09
C MET A 178 -1.12 9.87 -3.87
N GLY A 179 -2.35 10.27 -3.54
CA GLY A 179 -3.11 9.66 -2.45
C GLY A 179 -3.53 8.21 -2.72
N GLY A 180 -3.50 7.75 -3.98
CA GLY A 180 -3.79 6.37 -4.34
C GLY A 180 -2.55 5.47 -4.46
N VAL A 181 -1.39 6.08 -4.76
CA VAL A 181 -0.19 5.35 -5.17
C VAL A 181 1.06 5.61 -4.31
N ARG A 182 1.01 6.59 -3.39
CA ARG A 182 2.12 6.90 -2.49
C ARG A 182 1.82 6.45 -1.07
N GLU A 183 2.63 5.51 -0.58
CA GLU A 183 2.42 4.84 0.69
C GLU A 183 3.55 5.14 1.69
N PRO A 184 3.24 5.16 3.00
CA PRO A 184 4.27 5.23 4.01
C PRO A 184 5.08 3.93 4.03
N MET A 185 6.40 4.05 4.21
CA MET A 185 7.30 2.93 4.40
C MET A 185 8.29 3.23 5.52
N ILE A 186 8.46 2.28 6.43
CA ILE A 186 9.42 2.35 7.53
C ILE A 186 10.27 1.08 7.53
N VAL A 187 11.57 1.24 7.70
CA VAL A 187 12.51 0.11 7.81
C VAL A 187 13.27 0.22 9.12
N TYR A 188 13.14 -0.79 9.97
CA TYR A 188 13.95 -1.00 11.13
C TYR A 188 14.94 -2.13 10.86
N TRP A 189 16.23 -1.79 10.79
CA TRP A 189 17.32 -2.74 10.56
C TRP A 189 18.45 -2.46 11.54
N PRO A 190 18.53 -3.21 12.64
CA PRO A 190 19.52 -2.98 13.69
C PRO A 190 20.96 -2.96 13.14
N GLY A 191 21.73 -1.97 13.56
CA GLY A 191 23.10 -1.79 13.10
C GLY A 191 23.27 -1.24 11.67
N VAL A 192 22.20 -1.05 10.93
CA VAL A 192 22.21 -0.53 9.55
C VAL A 192 21.45 0.78 9.41
N THR A 193 20.15 0.81 9.74
CA THR A 193 19.36 2.05 9.70
C THR A 193 19.59 2.86 10.97
N LYS A 194 19.78 4.17 10.81
CA LYS A 194 19.90 5.08 11.96
C LYS A 194 18.50 5.51 12.43
N PRO A 195 18.24 5.55 13.74
CA PRO A 195 16.97 6.08 14.25
C PRO A 195 16.71 7.50 13.74
N GLY A 196 15.47 7.75 13.30
CA GLY A 196 15.05 9.06 12.77
C GLY A 196 15.67 9.45 11.41
N SER A 197 16.39 8.56 10.73
CA SER A 197 16.89 8.86 9.40
C SER A 197 15.79 8.74 8.34
N GLU A 198 15.86 9.59 7.32
CA GLU A 198 14.93 9.62 6.20
C GLU A 198 15.68 9.50 4.88
N THR A 199 15.03 8.96 3.87
CA THR A 199 15.53 8.92 2.49
C THR A 199 14.43 9.32 1.52
N GLN A 200 14.81 9.98 0.42
CA GLN A 200 13.93 10.31 -0.69
C GLN A 200 13.93 9.22 -1.78
N GLN A 201 14.50 8.04 -1.49
CA GLN A 201 14.43 6.92 -2.42
C GLN A 201 12.98 6.49 -2.62
N ARG A 202 12.52 6.57 -3.85
CA ARG A 202 11.25 5.98 -4.24
C ARG A 202 11.41 4.48 -4.39
N VAL A 203 10.47 3.74 -3.83
CA VAL A 203 10.46 2.28 -3.78
C VAL A 203 9.13 1.80 -4.33
N MET A 204 9.18 0.75 -5.15
CA MET A 204 8.01 0.04 -5.65
C MET A 204 7.95 -1.35 -5.04
N ILE A 205 6.79 -2.00 -5.10
CA ILE A 205 6.62 -3.32 -4.49
C ILE A 205 7.57 -4.38 -5.09
N GLU A 206 7.87 -4.31 -6.37
CA GLU A 206 8.83 -5.21 -7.03
C GLU A 206 10.26 -5.07 -6.51
N ASP A 207 10.61 -3.94 -5.88
CA ASP A 207 11.93 -3.71 -5.28
C ASP A 207 12.16 -4.52 -4.00
N PHE A 208 11.08 -5.00 -3.37
CA PHE A 208 11.16 -5.77 -2.13
C PHE A 208 11.85 -7.11 -2.32
N PHE A 209 11.54 -7.82 -3.41
CA PHE A 209 12.14 -9.13 -3.65
C PHE A 209 13.68 -9.08 -3.69
N PRO A 210 14.33 -8.29 -4.57
CA PRO A 210 15.78 -8.20 -4.58
C PRO A 210 16.36 -7.58 -3.30
N SER A 211 15.62 -6.66 -2.65
CA SER A 211 16.08 -6.03 -1.41
C SER A 211 16.07 -7.01 -0.24
N ILE A 212 15.01 -7.80 -0.07
CA ILE A 212 14.90 -8.80 0.99
C ILE A 212 15.98 -9.87 0.82
N LEU A 213 16.24 -10.34 -0.41
CA LEU A 213 17.31 -11.29 -0.68
C LEU A 213 18.70 -10.70 -0.34
N GLU A 214 18.93 -9.42 -0.67
CA GLU A 214 20.18 -8.75 -0.30
C GLU A 214 20.32 -8.59 1.22
N MET A 215 19.22 -8.20 1.92
CA MET A 215 19.19 -8.12 3.37
C MET A 215 19.45 -9.47 4.04
N ALA A 216 18.89 -10.54 3.47
CA ALA A 216 19.13 -11.92 3.91
C ALA A 216 20.49 -12.50 3.48
N GLN A 217 21.33 -11.71 2.80
CA GLN A 217 22.65 -12.09 2.29
C GLN A 217 22.63 -13.26 1.29
N VAL A 218 21.53 -13.43 0.57
CA VAL A 218 21.42 -14.42 -0.51
C VAL A 218 22.18 -13.90 -1.72
N LYS A 219 23.31 -14.55 -2.02
CA LYS A 219 24.25 -14.08 -3.07
C LYS A 219 23.91 -14.59 -4.48
N ARG A 220 23.20 -15.69 -4.58
CA ARG A 220 22.82 -16.30 -5.86
C ARG A 220 21.41 -16.81 -5.78
N TYR A 221 20.61 -16.46 -6.75
CA TYR A 221 19.26 -16.96 -6.93
C TYR A 221 18.91 -16.96 -8.42
N GLU A 222 17.99 -17.81 -8.79
CA GLU A 222 17.42 -17.87 -10.14
C GLU A 222 15.93 -17.55 -10.04
N THR A 223 15.40 -16.89 -11.06
CA THR A 223 13.98 -16.55 -11.15
C THR A 223 13.40 -17.06 -12.45
N ALA A 224 12.17 -17.51 -12.40
CA ALA A 224 11.44 -17.96 -13.60
C ALA A 224 11.03 -16.80 -14.51
N GLN A 225 11.08 -15.58 -14.02
CA GLN A 225 10.69 -14.36 -14.75
C GLN A 225 11.75 -13.28 -14.58
N THR A 226 11.74 -12.30 -15.48
CA THR A 226 12.57 -11.09 -15.37
C THR A 226 12.16 -10.31 -14.11
N LEU A 227 13.16 -9.81 -13.39
CA LEU A 227 12.93 -8.95 -12.23
C LEU A 227 13.04 -7.49 -12.65
N ASP A 228 11.96 -6.74 -12.46
CA ASP A 228 11.92 -5.30 -12.73
C ASP A 228 12.40 -4.49 -11.53
N GLY A 229 12.36 -5.09 -10.34
CA GLY A 229 12.72 -4.45 -9.08
C GLY A 229 14.22 -4.19 -8.93
N VAL A 230 14.55 -3.12 -8.22
CA VAL A 230 15.92 -2.70 -7.90
C VAL A 230 16.09 -2.60 -6.40
N SER A 231 17.12 -3.25 -5.84
CA SER A 231 17.38 -3.19 -4.40
C SER A 231 17.55 -1.75 -3.89
N PHE A 232 16.82 -1.42 -2.83
CA PHE A 232 16.93 -0.14 -2.11
C PHE A 232 17.86 -0.19 -0.89
N VAL A 233 18.53 -1.32 -0.65
CA VAL A 233 19.42 -1.52 0.52
C VAL A 233 20.51 -0.45 0.61
N LYS A 234 21.03 0.01 -0.54
CA LYS A 234 22.04 1.07 -0.57
C LYS A 234 21.52 2.38 0.05
N ALA A 235 20.27 2.74 -0.24
CA ALA A 235 19.65 3.95 0.32
C ALA A 235 19.39 3.82 1.83
N LEU A 236 19.14 2.62 2.34
CA LEU A 236 19.02 2.35 3.78
C LEU A 236 20.36 2.49 4.51
N ARG A 237 21.46 1.97 3.92
CA ARG A 237 22.80 2.06 4.47
C ARG A 237 23.36 3.48 4.44
N LYS A 238 23.03 4.24 3.41
CA LYS A 238 23.53 5.59 3.18
C LYS A 238 22.38 6.46 2.63
N PRO A 239 21.56 7.07 3.48
CA PRO A 239 20.55 8.03 3.05
C PRO A 239 21.16 9.14 2.16
N GLY A 240 20.43 9.58 1.15
CA GLY A 240 20.91 10.55 0.16
C GLY A 240 21.64 9.93 -1.03
N THR A 241 21.77 8.60 -1.11
CA THR A 241 22.29 7.90 -2.31
C THR A 241 21.15 7.36 -3.17
N ASN A 242 20.15 8.19 -3.43
CA ASN A 242 18.98 7.80 -4.18
C ASN A 242 19.36 7.44 -5.63
N LYS A 243 18.75 6.38 -6.14
CA LYS A 243 18.79 6.04 -7.55
C LYS A 243 17.46 6.49 -8.17
N GLU A 244 17.51 7.55 -8.93
CA GLU A 244 16.33 7.99 -9.68
C GLU A 244 16.07 7.04 -10.85
N ARG A 245 14.83 6.69 -11.03
CA ARG A 245 14.31 5.97 -12.18
C ARG A 245 12.87 6.41 -12.43
N PRO A 246 12.36 6.26 -13.65
CA PRO A 246 10.94 6.40 -13.88
C PRO A 246 10.16 5.38 -13.04
N ILE A 247 9.05 5.83 -12.47
CA ILE A 247 8.06 4.96 -11.82
C ILE A 247 6.82 4.98 -12.70
N VAL A 248 6.34 3.81 -13.10
CA VAL A 248 5.19 3.69 -13.98
C VAL A 248 4.07 2.93 -13.27
N TRP A 249 2.87 3.47 -13.34
CA TRP A 249 1.64 2.78 -12.97
C TRP A 249 0.80 2.57 -14.22
N HIS A 250 0.27 1.38 -14.37
CA HIS A 250 -0.57 1.02 -15.48
C HIS A 250 -1.83 0.30 -15.00
N TYR A 251 -2.96 0.94 -15.12
CA TYR A 251 -4.26 0.40 -14.74
C TYR A 251 -5.24 0.55 -15.90
N PRO A 252 -5.26 -0.42 -16.86
CA PRO A 252 -6.05 -0.33 -18.10
C PRO A 252 -7.53 -0.64 -17.92
N ASN A 253 -7.96 -0.91 -16.69
CA ASN A 253 -9.32 -1.34 -16.37
C ASN A 253 -10.12 -0.25 -15.68
N LEU A 254 -11.42 -0.46 -15.55
CA LEU A 254 -12.29 0.38 -14.73
C LEU A 254 -12.43 -0.26 -13.35
N TRP A 255 -12.24 0.53 -12.31
CA TRP A 255 -12.54 0.09 -10.95
C TRP A 255 -14.01 0.38 -10.62
N GLY A 256 -14.71 -0.61 -10.02
CA GLY A 256 -16.17 -0.55 -9.88
C GLY A 256 -16.72 0.45 -8.89
N GLU A 257 -15.91 0.94 -7.91
CA GLU A 257 -16.41 1.78 -6.82
C GLU A 257 -16.62 3.23 -7.24
N THR A 258 -15.74 3.76 -8.09
CA THR A 258 -15.86 5.15 -8.58
C THR A 258 -15.26 5.28 -9.98
N GLN A 259 -15.83 6.18 -10.75
CA GLN A 259 -15.40 6.53 -12.10
C GLN A 259 -15.10 8.02 -12.24
N ASP A 260 -14.96 8.74 -11.13
CA ASP A 260 -14.68 10.18 -11.18
C ASP A 260 -13.26 10.43 -11.68
N LYS A 261 -13.17 10.76 -12.96
CA LYS A 261 -11.91 11.06 -13.65
C LYS A 261 -11.22 12.32 -13.11
N ASN A 262 -11.96 13.22 -12.47
CA ASN A 262 -11.37 14.39 -11.82
C ASN A 262 -10.59 14.00 -10.57
N GLU A 263 -10.97 12.91 -9.94
CA GLU A 263 -10.26 12.32 -8.80
C GLU A 263 -9.29 11.20 -9.22
N GLY A 264 -8.91 11.13 -10.51
CA GLY A 264 -7.88 10.21 -11.03
C GLY A 264 -8.32 8.78 -11.20
N TYR A 265 -9.64 8.49 -11.17
CA TYR A 265 -10.17 7.15 -11.38
C TYR A 265 -10.45 6.88 -12.88
N GLY A 266 -10.65 5.62 -13.21
CA GLY A 266 -10.85 5.13 -14.57
C GLY A 266 -9.63 4.37 -15.09
N ALA A 267 -9.62 4.06 -16.39
CA ALA A 267 -8.47 3.43 -17.02
C ALA A 267 -7.37 4.49 -17.23
N TYR A 268 -6.20 4.29 -16.61
CA TYR A 268 -5.08 5.23 -16.71
C TYR A 268 -3.73 4.54 -16.83
N SER A 269 -2.75 5.29 -17.31
CA SER A 269 -1.33 5.03 -17.09
C SER A 269 -0.67 6.32 -16.60
N ALA A 270 0.30 6.19 -15.73
CA ALA A 270 1.01 7.33 -15.18
C ALA A 270 2.51 7.07 -15.12
N ILE A 271 3.30 8.15 -15.21
CA ILE A 271 4.74 8.11 -15.06
C ILE A 271 5.19 9.23 -14.12
N LEU A 272 5.99 8.87 -13.12
CA LEU A 272 6.68 9.80 -12.25
C LEU A 272 8.16 9.78 -12.58
N MET A 273 8.67 10.90 -13.10
CA MET A 273 10.07 11.07 -13.47
C MET A 273 10.63 12.36 -12.89
N GLY A 274 11.67 12.26 -12.08
CA GLY A 274 12.07 13.37 -11.24
C GLY A 274 10.92 13.79 -10.32
N ASP A 275 10.59 15.05 -10.27
CA ASP A 275 9.49 15.57 -9.45
C ASP A 275 8.16 15.68 -10.22
N TYR A 276 8.13 15.27 -11.50
CA TYR A 276 6.97 15.44 -12.37
C TYR A 276 6.20 14.14 -12.55
N HIS A 277 4.90 14.22 -12.32
CA HIS A 277 3.94 13.15 -12.47
C HIS A 277 2.99 13.45 -13.62
N LEU A 278 3.08 12.65 -14.70
CA LEU A 278 2.15 12.69 -15.83
C LEU A 278 1.14 11.57 -15.68
N ILE A 279 -0.14 11.90 -15.75
CA ILE A 279 -1.26 10.96 -15.78
C ILE A 279 -1.92 11.01 -17.16
N TYR A 280 -2.10 9.85 -17.77
CA TYR A 280 -2.78 9.67 -19.06
C TYR A 280 -4.03 8.84 -18.89
N HIS A 281 -5.18 9.37 -19.29
CA HIS A 281 -6.47 8.68 -19.25
C HIS A 281 -6.78 8.06 -20.61
N TRP A 282 -6.82 6.75 -20.66
CA TRP A 282 -6.98 5.97 -21.89
C TRP A 282 -8.28 6.25 -22.65
N GLU A 283 -9.37 6.48 -21.93
CA GLU A 283 -10.69 6.65 -22.53
C GLU A 283 -10.83 8.00 -23.25
N THR A 284 -10.16 9.04 -22.76
CA THR A 284 -10.30 10.40 -23.27
C THR A 284 -9.06 10.92 -23.99
N GLY A 285 -7.91 10.27 -23.82
CA GLY A 285 -6.62 10.80 -24.25
C GLY A 285 -6.12 11.99 -23.42
N GLN A 286 -6.83 12.37 -22.35
CA GLN A 286 -6.46 13.50 -21.51
C GLN A 286 -5.14 13.24 -20.78
N LYS A 287 -4.30 14.25 -20.76
CA LYS A 287 -3.04 14.27 -20.01
C LYS A 287 -3.10 15.33 -18.93
N ARG A 288 -2.59 15.02 -17.74
CA ARG A 288 -2.42 15.96 -16.63
C ARG A 288 -0.99 15.84 -16.12
N LEU A 289 -0.40 16.97 -15.78
CA LEU A 289 0.99 17.04 -15.33
C LEU A 289 1.09 17.81 -14.02
N TYR A 290 1.78 17.25 -13.05
CA TYR A 290 1.95 17.86 -11.73
C TYR A 290 3.41 17.83 -11.29
N ASN A 291 3.84 18.83 -10.49
CA ASN A 291 5.09 18.78 -9.74
C ASN A 291 4.78 18.32 -8.31
N VAL A 292 4.94 17.04 -8.03
CA VAL A 292 4.55 16.44 -6.75
C VAL A 292 5.45 16.81 -5.57
N ARG A 293 6.59 17.47 -5.82
CA ARG A 293 7.43 18.01 -4.77
C ARG A 293 6.88 19.31 -4.21
N GLU A 294 6.36 20.16 -5.08
CA GLU A 294 5.80 21.46 -4.73
C GLU A 294 4.30 21.42 -4.46
N ASP A 295 3.63 20.48 -5.12
CA ASP A 295 2.17 20.28 -5.05
C ASP A 295 1.85 18.79 -4.87
N ILE A 296 2.04 18.27 -3.67
CA ILE A 296 1.69 16.86 -3.34
C ILE A 296 0.19 16.57 -3.50
N GLY A 297 -0.62 17.62 -3.45
CA GLY A 297 -2.07 17.55 -3.64
C GLY A 297 -2.51 17.55 -5.09
N GLU A 298 -1.59 17.70 -6.05
CA GLU A 298 -1.87 17.64 -7.49
C GLU A 298 -3.06 18.52 -7.90
N ARG A 299 -3.04 19.77 -7.41
CA ARG A 299 -4.13 20.74 -7.63
C ARG A 299 -3.82 21.70 -8.76
N ASN A 300 -2.55 21.87 -9.12
CA ASN A 300 -2.08 22.78 -10.17
C ASN A 300 -1.61 21.98 -11.39
N ASP A 301 -2.51 21.79 -12.37
CA ASP A 301 -2.20 21.07 -13.62
C ASP A 301 -1.30 21.94 -14.53
N LEU A 302 -0.09 21.47 -14.77
CA LEU A 302 0.94 22.12 -15.58
C LEU A 302 0.90 21.71 -17.05
N ALA A 303 -0.04 20.85 -17.48
CA ALA A 303 -0.02 20.28 -18.83
C ALA A 303 -0.06 21.36 -19.92
N ALA A 304 -0.86 22.42 -19.72
CA ALA A 304 -0.96 23.53 -20.69
C ALA A 304 0.27 24.43 -20.69
N SER A 305 0.93 24.62 -19.54
CA SER A 305 2.11 25.50 -19.42
C SER A 305 3.43 24.81 -19.78
N GLU A 306 3.48 23.48 -19.68
CA GLU A 306 4.69 22.67 -19.90
C GLU A 306 4.56 21.65 -21.06
N PRO A 307 4.15 22.07 -22.29
CA PRO A 307 3.83 21.12 -23.36
C PRO A 307 5.06 20.33 -23.85
N LYS A 308 6.26 20.85 -23.68
CA LYS A 308 7.49 20.12 -24.03
C LYS A 308 7.74 18.96 -23.07
N LEU A 309 7.49 19.18 -21.79
CA LEU A 309 7.64 18.16 -20.75
C LEU A 309 6.55 17.09 -20.87
N VAL A 310 5.30 17.49 -21.15
CA VAL A 310 4.20 16.56 -21.44
C VAL A 310 4.58 15.64 -22.61
N ARG A 311 5.08 16.16 -23.72
CA ARG A 311 5.51 15.33 -24.87
C ARG A 311 6.64 14.38 -24.50
N LYS A 312 7.63 14.86 -23.74
CA LYS A 312 8.74 14.01 -23.27
C LYS A 312 8.23 12.84 -22.43
N LEU A 313 7.46 13.13 -21.38
CA LEU A 313 6.96 12.10 -20.45
C LEU A 313 5.95 11.16 -21.12
N SER A 314 5.14 11.67 -22.07
CA SER A 314 4.24 10.83 -22.87
C SER A 314 5.00 9.81 -23.72
N ARG A 315 6.13 10.20 -24.29
CA ARG A 315 6.98 9.26 -25.06
C ARG A 315 7.62 8.23 -24.15
N GLU A 316 8.22 8.64 -23.04
CA GLU A 316 8.84 7.73 -22.07
C GLU A 316 7.81 6.70 -21.55
N LEU A 317 6.59 7.17 -21.24
CA LEU A 317 5.51 6.28 -20.80
C LEU A 317 5.09 5.31 -21.91
N ALA A 318 4.92 5.81 -23.14
CA ALA A 318 4.52 4.97 -24.27
C ALA A 318 5.60 3.92 -24.62
N ASP A 319 6.87 4.32 -24.60
CA ASP A 319 8.00 3.41 -24.84
C ASP A 319 8.03 2.30 -23.78
N TYR A 320 7.90 2.66 -22.49
CA TYR A 320 7.82 1.68 -21.41
C TYR A 320 6.65 0.69 -21.59
N LEU A 321 5.45 1.18 -21.90
CA LEU A 321 4.26 0.34 -22.10
C LEU A 321 4.41 -0.61 -23.32
N LYS A 322 5.08 -0.15 -24.38
CA LYS A 322 5.36 -0.96 -25.55
C LYS A 322 6.45 -2.01 -25.28
N GLU A 323 7.53 -1.64 -24.60
CA GLU A 323 8.64 -2.54 -24.26
C GLU A 323 8.23 -3.66 -23.29
N THR A 324 7.33 -3.35 -22.34
CA THR A 324 6.80 -4.33 -21.38
C THR A 324 5.59 -5.11 -21.89
N GLU A 325 5.17 -4.89 -23.15
CA GLU A 325 3.97 -5.50 -23.73
C GLU A 325 2.73 -5.30 -22.84
N ALA A 326 2.63 -4.12 -22.19
CA ALA A 326 1.55 -3.82 -21.28
C ALA A 326 0.17 -3.92 -21.94
N GLN A 327 -0.81 -4.45 -21.23
CA GLN A 327 -2.17 -4.65 -21.76
C GLN A 327 -2.78 -3.33 -22.27
N ARG A 328 -2.99 -3.22 -23.57
CA ARG A 328 -3.58 -2.03 -24.20
C ARG A 328 -5.10 -2.08 -24.10
N PRO A 329 -5.78 -1.04 -23.57
CA PRO A 329 -7.24 -0.97 -23.57
C PRO A 329 -7.82 -0.81 -24.97
N PHE A 330 -9.11 -1.17 -25.12
CA PHE A 330 -9.88 -1.02 -26.34
C PHE A 330 -11.17 -0.24 -26.08
N PHE A 331 -11.58 0.58 -27.03
CA PHE A 331 -12.89 1.22 -26.98
C PHE A 331 -14.00 0.19 -27.14
N LYS A 332 -14.96 0.17 -26.22
CA LYS A 332 -16.08 -0.78 -26.26
C LYS A 332 -16.97 -0.63 -27.50
N ALA A 333 -17.04 0.57 -28.05
CA ALA A 333 -17.96 0.89 -29.14
C ALA A 333 -17.58 0.20 -30.47
N ASP A 334 -16.30 0.10 -30.80
CA ASP A 334 -15.77 -0.34 -32.06
C ASP A 334 -14.61 -1.33 -31.99
N ASN A 335 -14.25 -1.71 -30.76
CA ASN A 335 -13.11 -2.59 -30.46
C ASN A 335 -11.77 -2.08 -31.01
N ARG A 336 -11.65 -0.77 -31.23
CA ARG A 336 -10.41 -0.11 -31.65
C ARG A 336 -9.49 0.06 -30.44
N PRO A 337 -8.17 -0.21 -30.58
CA PRO A 337 -7.23 0.04 -29.48
C PRO A 337 -7.18 1.53 -29.13
N CYS A 338 -7.15 1.85 -27.86
CA CYS A 338 -6.94 3.23 -27.39
C CYS A 338 -5.54 3.72 -27.82
N PRO A 339 -5.37 4.97 -28.23
CA PRO A 339 -4.06 5.48 -28.63
C PRO A 339 -3.06 5.46 -27.46
N TYR A 340 -1.77 5.28 -27.74
CA TYR A 340 -0.74 5.45 -26.74
C TYR A 340 -0.57 6.94 -26.36
N PRO A 341 0.05 7.24 -25.19
CA PRO A 341 0.24 8.63 -24.76
C PRO A 341 0.99 9.52 -25.75
N ASP A 342 1.89 8.96 -26.55
CA ASP A 342 2.67 9.69 -27.58
C ASP A 342 1.90 9.86 -28.90
N GLU A 343 0.80 9.16 -29.10
CA GLU A 343 -0.06 9.24 -30.29
C GLU A 343 -1.16 10.31 -30.16
N VAL A 344 -1.30 10.94 -29.01
CA VAL A 344 -2.28 12.01 -28.73
C VAL A 344 -1.55 13.32 -28.47
N GLU A 345 -2.01 14.43 -29.09
CA GLU A 345 -1.45 15.77 -28.89
C GLU A 345 -1.77 16.36 -27.50
#